data_ebad0d15742dddad58a907ab9cec6840
#
_entry.id   ebad0d15742dddad58a907ab9cec6840
#
_cell.length_a   1.000
_cell.length_b   1.000
_cell.length_c   1.000
_cell.angle_alpha   90.00
_cell.angle_beta   90.00
_cell.angle_gamma   90.00
#
_symmetry.space_group_name_H-M   'P 1'
#
loop_
_entity.id
_entity.type
_entity.pdbx_description
1 polymer ?
#
loop_
_entity_poly.entity_id
_entity_poly.type
_entity_poly.pdbx_seq_one_letter_code
_entity_poly.pdbx_strand_id
1 'polypeptide(L)'
;MSATEKIVGNTANFVDERLGAAKWVKKSLNKVFPDHWSFMFGEVCMYSFVILLLSGTFLTFWFDPSQKEVIYNGVYEPLQGLEMSAAYASTLNISFEVRGGLLMRQIHHWGANIFMAAIVAHLLRVFFTGAFRKPREFNWILGILLLTLGLVEGLLGYSLPDDLLSGTGLRITSAIIQAVPVVGTYLTFFLFGGAFPGTDFIPRIFTLHILIIPGIFLAVITIHVMLVWYQKHTQFPGVGRTETNVVGHPILPVYMAKAGGFFFVVFGITAFISAVASINPIWLYGPYTPGQISAGSQPDWYMGWLDGLVRMAPPLETYAFGHTISWNILIPALIVPGIIFTGMAFYPFIESWITGDKREHHLLDRPRNVPNRTALGVMSITFVMISLINGGNDIIATHFDLSINQIMWFSRIGIFILPPLAFVITKRLCLSLQRADRELLLHGAESGRLLRLPHGEFVEVHTPISPEKAFLLQSHEQLVPLEIEDVDARGVRRPGALKNKLQRRLSRAHAVSVPKVTEQELKEIENH
;
A
#
# COMPACT_ATOMS: atom_id res chain seq x y z
N MET A 1 -23.33 40.55 20.46
CA MET A 1 -23.09 39.72 19.26
C MET A 1 -22.75 40.64 18.10
N SER A 2 -21.63 40.39 17.45
CA SER A 2 -21.25 41.11 16.23
C SER A 2 -22.25 40.84 15.09
N ALA A 3 -22.25 41.69 14.05
CA ALA A 3 -23.09 41.44 12.87
C ALA A 3 -22.80 40.07 12.24
N THR A 4 -21.53 39.66 12.25
CA THR A 4 -21.05 38.34 11.74
C THR A 4 -21.62 37.18 12.56
N GLU A 5 -21.65 37.28 13.90
CA GLU A 5 -22.24 36.25 14.77
C GLU A 5 -23.74 36.10 14.56
N LYS A 6 -24.47 37.22 14.30
CA LYS A 6 -25.90 37.16 13.97
C LYS A 6 -26.14 36.49 12.61
N ILE A 7 -25.35 36.81 11.60
CA ILE A 7 -25.48 36.19 10.27
C ILE A 7 -25.20 34.69 10.36
N VAL A 8 -24.11 34.29 10.99
CA VAL A 8 -23.73 32.88 11.17
C VAL A 8 -24.80 32.13 11.98
N GLY A 9 -25.30 32.73 13.08
CA GLY A 9 -26.36 32.14 13.89
C GLY A 9 -27.67 31.96 13.13
N ASN A 10 -28.10 32.96 12.38
CA ASN A 10 -29.31 32.87 11.56
C ASN A 10 -29.19 31.84 10.44
N THR A 11 -28.04 31.77 9.78
CA THR A 11 -27.78 30.76 8.74
C THR A 11 -27.76 29.35 9.34
N ALA A 12 -27.11 29.17 10.48
CA ALA A 12 -27.07 27.88 11.17
C ALA A 12 -28.49 27.43 11.59
N ASN A 13 -29.31 28.34 12.17
CA ASN A 13 -30.68 28.03 12.52
C ASN A 13 -31.53 27.69 11.29
N PHE A 14 -31.40 28.46 10.20
CA PHE A 14 -32.10 28.17 8.94
C PHE A 14 -31.80 26.77 8.39
N VAL A 15 -30.52 26.34 8.45
CA VAL A 15 -30.10 25.01 8.01
C VAL A 15 -30.62 23.94 8.97
N ASP A 16 -30.55 24.21 10.29
CA ASP A 16 -30.96 23.21 11.28
C ASP A 16 -32.48 22.96 11.28
N GLU A 17 -33.28 24.02 11.15
CA GLU A 17 -34.75 23.91 11.03
C GLU A 17 -35.20 23.07 9.83
N ARG A 18 -34.42 23.02 8.75
CA ARG A 18 -34.75 22.29 7.52
C ARG A 18 -34.14 20.90 7.42
N LEU A 19 -32.94 20.70 7.99
CA LEU A 19 -32.17 19.47 7.83
C LEU A 19 -31.98 18.71 9.14
N GLY A 20 -32.33 19.29 10.32
CA GLY A 20 -32.02 18.72 11.62
C GLY A 20 -30.50 18.51 11.82
N ALA A 21 -29.70 19.37 11.21
CA ALA A 21 -28.25 19.14 11.05
C ALA A 21 -27.47 19.31 12.37
N ALA A 22 -27.92 20.16 13.29
CA ALA A 22 -27.18 20.49 14.52
C ALA A 22 -26.96 19.25 15.40
N LYS A 23 -27.96 18.38 15.54
CA LYS A 23 -27.85 17.14 16.32
C LYS A 23 -26.82 16.16 15.69
N TRP A 24 -26.87 16.04 14.37
CA TRP A 24 -25.94 15.19 13.63
C TRP A 24 -24.50 15.72 13.69
N VAL A 25 -24.31 17.03 13.45
CA VAL A 25 -23.02 17.72 13.53
C VAL A 25 -22.42 17.58 14.93
N LYS A 26 -23.21 17.87 16.00
CA LYS A 26 -22.75 17.72 17.38
C LYS A 26 -22.32 16.29 17.69
N LYS A 27 -23.11 15.29 17.29
CA LYS A 27 -22.76 13.88 17.46
C LYS A 27 -21.48 13.52 16.72
N SER A 28 -21.32 14.04 15.51
CA SER A 28 -20.16 13.78 14.66
C SER A 28 -18.88 14.41 15.21
N LEU A 29 -18.92 15.66 15.62
CA LEU A 29 -17.76 16.38 16.16
C LEU A 29 -17.28 15.83 17.52
N ASN A 30 -18.17 15.20 18.29
CA ASN A 30 -17.84 14.54 19.55
C ASN A 30 -17.40 13.08 19.39
N LYS A 31 -17.34 12.55 18.16
CA LYS A 31 -16.87 11.18 17.94
C LYS A 31 -15.40 11.06 18.31
N VAL A 32 -15.07 9.98 19.04
CA VAL A 32 -13.72 9.73 19.53
C VAL A 32 -12.91 8.96 18.51
N PHE A 33 -11.69 9.43 18.25
CA PHE A 33 -10.68 8.74 17.44
C PHE A 33 -9.48 8.33 18.30
N PRO A 34 -8.95 7.12 18.14
CA PRO A 34 -7.78 6.67 18.86
C PRO A 34 -6.54 7.43 18.39
N ASP A 35 -5.67 7.76 19.34
CA ASP A 35 -4.42 8.48 19.07
C ASP A 35 -3.24 7.50 19.06
N HIS A 36 -2.75 7.19 17.86
CA HIS A 36 -1.57 6.34 17.68
C HIS A 36 -0.90 6.69 16.34
N TRP A 37 0.43 6.85 16.36
CA TRP A 37 1.21 7.26 15.20
C TRP A 37 0.97 6.40 13.94
N SER A 38 0.72 5.11 14.08
CA SER A 38 0.51 4.21 12.93
C SER A 38 -0.80 4.47 12.17
N PHE A 39 -1.73 5.26 12.72
CA PHE A 39 -2.94 5.68 12.02
C PHE A 39 -2.66 6.82 11.05
N MET A 40 -1.56 7.56 11.26
CA MET A 40 -1.16 8.70 10.43
C MET A 40 -0.89 8.31 8.97
N PHE A 41 -0.53 7.05 8.65
CA PHE A 41 -0.33 6.64 7.26
C PHE A 41 -1.56 6.86 6.38
N GLY A 42 -2.77 6.59 6.88
CA GLY A 42 -4.01 6.88 6.17
C GLY A 42 -4.26 8.40 5.99
N GLU A 43 -3.83 9.21 6.95
CA GLU A 43 -3.90 10.67 6.86
C GLU A 43 -2.90 11.19 5.81
N VAL A 44 -1.68 10.68 5.77
CA VAL A 44 -0.69 11.03 4.73
C VAL A 44 -1.24 10.72 3.33
N CYS A 45 -1.90 9.56 3.13
CA CYS A 45 -2.56 9.25 1.85
C CYS A 45 -3.57 10.34 1.48
N MET A 46 -4.46 10.70 2.40
CA MET A 46 -5.50 11.69 2.16
C MET A 46 -4.91 13.08 1.87
N TYR A 47 -3.91 13.51 2.64
CA TYR A 47 -3.27 14.81 2.46
C TYR A 47 -2.48 14.89 1.15
N SER A 48 -1.73 13.85 0.81
CA SER A 48 -1.02 13.77 -0.47
C SER A 48 -2.00 13.78 -1.64
N PHE A 49 -3.16 13.13 -1.52
CA PHE A 49 -4.19 13.18 -2.54
C PHE A 49 -4.76 14.59 -2.75
N VAL A 50 -4.98 15.34 -1.67
CA VAL A 50 -5.39 16.76 -1.77
C VAL A 50 -4.30 17.59 -2.46
N ILE A 51 -3.03 17.39 -2.12
CA ILE A 51 -1.90 18.06 -2.76
C ILE A 51 -1.86 17.75 -4.26
N LEU A 52 -2.10 16.48 -4.64
CA LEU A 52 -2.17 16.04 -6.03
C LEU A 52 -3.30 16.72 -6.80
N LEU A 53 -4.49 16.79 -6.23
CA LEU A 53 -5.63 17.48 -6.85
C LEU A 53 -5.34 18.97 -7.08
N LEU A 54 -4.77 19.65 -6.10
CA LEU A 54 -4.46 21.09 -6.19
C LEU A 54 -3.34 21.36 -7.20
N SER A 55 -2.24 20.63 -7.12
CA SER A 55 -1.12 20.78 -8.06
C SER A 55 -1.47 20.34 -9.49
N GLY A 56 -2.23 19.25 -9.63
CA GLY A 56 -2.74 18.78 -10.91
C GLY A 56 -3.66 19.80 -11.57
N THR A 57 -4.60 20.38 -10.82
CA THR A 57 -5.47 21.45 -11.32
C THR A 57 -4.67 22.64 -11.83
N PHE A 58 -3.60 23.06 -11.13
CA PHE A 58 -2.69 24.09 -11.64
C PHE A 58 -2.06 23.70 -12.98
N LEU A 59 -1.56 22.45 -13.10
CA LEU A 59 -0.88 21.99 -14.30
C LEU A 59 -1.81 21.93 -15.51
N THR A 60 -3.11 21.63 -15.33
CA THR A 60 -4.07 21.57 -16.44
C THR A 60 -4.27 22.90 -17.16
N PHE A 61 -3.98 24.05 -16.53
CA PHE A 61 -4.09 25.37 -17.17
C PHE A 61 -3.00 25.61 -18.23
N TRP A 62 -1.92 24.85 -18.20
CA TRP A 62 -0.73 25.10 -19.02
C TRP A 62 -0.36 23.93 -19.94
N PHE A 63 -0.87 22.74 -19.67
CA PHE A 63 -0.56 21.54 -20.43
C PHE A 63 -1.43 21.41 -21.69
N ASP A 64 -0.78 21.16 -22.84
CA ASP A 64 -1.46 20.86 -24.10
C ASP A 64 -1.44 19.35 -24.35
N PRO A 65 -2.55 18.63 -24.20
CA PRO A 65 -2.61 17.16 -24.36
C PRO A 65 -2.65 16.75 -25.84
N SER A 66 -1.77 17.27 -26.67
CA SER A 66 -1.75 17.02 -28.13
C SER A 66 -0.44 16.38 -28.57
N GLN A 67 -0.56 15.35 -29.42
CA GLN A 67 0.56 14.72 -30.10
C GLN A 67 0.89 15.39 -31.46
N LYS A 68 0.27 16.54 -31.76
CA LYS A 68 0.62 17.32 -32.93
C LYS A 68 2.09 17.75 -32.87
N GLU A 69 2.82 17.52 -33.95
CA GLU A 69 4.22 17.92 -34.09
C GLU A 69 4.35 19.44 -34.20
N VAL A 70 5.26 19.99 -33.41
CA VAL A 70 5.62 21.43 -33.38
C VAL A 70 7.14 21.59 -33.33
N ILE A 71 7.65 22.68 -33.91
CA ILE A 71 9.05 23.06 -33.75
C ILE A 71 9.20 23.86 -32.46
N TYR A 72 10.05 23.39 -31.55
CA TYR A 72 10.27 24.05 -30.27
C TYR A 72 11.10 25.33 -30.43
N ASN A 73 10.55 26.46 -29.99
CA ASN A 73 11.19 27.79 -30.00
C ASN A 73 11.20 28.45 -28.62
N GLY A 74 11.00 27.64 -27.55
CA GLY A 74 11.00 28.14 -26.16
C GLY A 74 12.40 28.42 -25.63
N VAL A 75 12.48 28.80 -24.35
CA VAL A 75 13.73 29.31 -23.71
C VAL A 75 14.81 28.27 -23.45
N TYR A 76 14.49 26.97 -23.52
CA TYR A 76 15.49 25.91 -23.29
C TYR A 76 16.31 25.65 -24.55
N GLU A 77 17.42 26.36 -24.68
CA GLU A 77 18.27 26.38 -25.88
C GLU A 77 18.67 25.00 -26.44
N PRO A 78 19.02 23.97 -25.61
CA PRO A 78 19.45 22.66 -26.13
C PRO A 78 18.42 21.95 -27.01
N LEU A 79 17.14 22.29 -26.90
CA LEU A 79 16.05 21.66 -27.65
C LEU A 79 15.43 22.59 -28.71
N GLN A 80 15.92 23.82 -28.87
CA GLN A 80 15.43 24.75 -29.89
C GLN A 80 15.63 24.19 -31.32
N GLY A 81 14.61 24.39 -32.16
CA GLY A 81 14.60 23.91 -33.52
C GLY A 81 14.31 22.42 -33.69
N LEU A 82 14.17 21.65 -32.59
CA LEU A 82 13.78 20.26 -32.68
C LEU A 82 12.26 20.12 -32.85
N GLU A 83 11.89 19.15 -33.65
CA GLU A 83 10.48 18.70 -33.77
C GLU A 83 10.10 17.84 -32.60
N MET A 84 8.92 18.08 -31.99
CA MET A 84 8.41 17.40 -30.81
C MET A 84 6.88 17.49 -30.74
N SER A 85 6.26 16.68 -29.92
CA SER A 85 4.83 16.82 -29.66
C SER A 85 4.50 18.11 -28.89
N ALA A 86 3.30 18.65 -29.09
CA ALA A 86 2.83 19.82 -28.34
C ALA A 86 2.74 19.51 -26.84
N ALA A 87 2.48 18.27 -26.45
CA ALA A 87 2.49 17.80 -25.07
C ALA A 87 3.88 17.98 -24.44
N TYR A 88 4.94 17.54 -25.11
CA TYR A 88 6.31 17.71 -24.62
C TYR A 88 6.71 19.19 -24.59
N ALA A 89 6.42 19.94 -25.66
CA ALA A 89 6.70 21.38 -25.73
C ALA A 89 6.00 22.17 -24.62
N SER A 90 4.72 21.86 -24.32
CA SER A 90 3.98 22.49 -23.22
C SER A 90 4.56 22.13 -21.84
N THR A 91 5.08 20.91 -21.67
CA THR A 91 5.75 20.51 -20.43
C THR A 91 7.08 21.23 -20.22
N LEU A 92 7.83 21.52 -21.31
CA LEU A 92 9.00 22.40 -21.25
C LEU A 92 8.59 23.83 -20.87
N ASN A 93 7.53 24.37 -21.47
CA ASN A 93 7.00 25.69 -21.15
C ASN A 93 6.62 25.76 -19.64
N ILE A 94 5.86 24.77 -19.11
CA ILE A 94 5.56 24.67 -17.68
C ILE A 94 6.84 24.70 -16.84
N SER A 95 7.89 24.00 -17.28
CA SER A 95 9.12 23.87 -16.49
C SER A 95 9.98 25.14 -16.48
N PHE A 96 10.00 25.91 -17.57
CA PHE A 96 10.97 27.00 -17.75
C PHE A 96 10.35 28.40 -17.91
N GLU A 97 9.11 28.52 -18.36
CA GLU A 97 8.48 29.81 -18.66
C GLU A 97 7.35 30.17 -17.70
N VAL A 98 6.57 29.17 -17.23
CA VAL A 98 5.49 29.41 -16.27
C VAL A 98 6.07 29.67 -14.87
N ARG A 99 5.73 30.82 -14.28
CA ARG A 99 6.19 31.18 -12.94
C ARG A 99 5.74 30.15 -11.90
N GLY A 100 6.70 29.48 -11.26
CA GLY A 100 6.44 28.40 -10.30
C GLY A 100 6.04 27.07 -10.94
N GLY A 101 5.99 26.98 -12.28
CA GLY A 101 5.54 25.79 -12.98
C GLY A 101 6.40 24.57 -12.71
N LEU A 102 7.74 24.71 -12.73
CA LEU A 102 8.64 23.62 -12.34
C LEU A 102 8.36 23.11 -10.92
N LEU A 103 8.22 24.02 -9.96
CA LEU A 103 7.93 23.63 -8.57
C LEU A 103 6.59 22.88 -8.47
N MET A 104 5.54 23.35 -9.15
CA MET A 104 4.23 22.70 -9.13
C MET A 104 4.28 21.33 -9.79
N ARG A 105 5.03 21.17 -10.89
CA ARG A 105 5.26 19.86 -11.53
C ARG A 105 6.02 18.93 -10.59
N GLN A 106 7.04 19.42 -9.88
CA GLN A 106 7.79 18.65 -8.90
C GLN A 106 6.93 18.27 -7.69
N ILE A 107 6.09 19.20 -7.15
CA ILE A 107 5.15 18.91 -6.06
C ILE A 107 4.16 17.82 -6.48
N HIS A 108 3.68 17.86 -7.72
CA HIS A 108 2.75 16.85 -8.23
C HIS A 108 3.44 15.48 -8.30
N HIS A 109 4.63 15.37 -8.86
CA HIS A 109 5.34 14.10 -8.99
C HIS A 109 5.81 13.54 -7.64
N TRP A 110 6.43 14.37 -6.78
CA TRP A 110 6.78 13.94 -5.42
C TRP A 110 5.55 13.60 -4.57
N GLY A 111 4.47 14.36 -4.74
CA GLY A 111 3.19 14.06 -4.11
C GLY A 111 2.67 12.68 -4.49
N ALA A 112 2.78 12.28 -5.77
CA ALA A 112 2.41 10.95 -6.24
C ALA A 112 3.27 9.85 -5.59
N ASN A 113 4.58 10.05 -5.53
CA ASN A 113 5.50 9.11 -4.89
C ASN A 113 5.23 8.95 -3.39
N ILE A 114 4.98 10.04 -2.67
CA ILE A 114 4.62 10.02 -1.24
C ILE A 114 3.25 9.36 -1.04
N PHE A 115 2.28 9.66 -1.90
CA PHE A 115 0.94 9.05 -1.87
C PHE A 115 1.03 7.52 -2.01
N MET A 116 1.76 7.02 -2.99
CA MET A 116 1.93 5.59 -3.20
C MET A 116 2.69 4.92 -2.05
N ALA A 117 3.74 5.55 -1.53
CA ALA A 117 4.48 5.05 -0.36
C ALA A 117 3.57 4.98 0.89
N ALA A 118 2.74 6.00 1.10
CA ALA A 118 1.80 6.04 2.20
C ALA A 118 0.71 4.97 2.06
N ILE A 119 0.17 4.73 0.86
CA ILE A 119 -0.79 3.64 0.59
C ILE A 119 -0.17 2.28 0.95
N VAL A 120 1.05 2.00 0.49
CA VAL A 120 1.75 0.75 0.80
C VAL A 120 1.98 0.61 2.31
N ALA A 121 2.47 1.65 2.99
CA ALA A 121 2.68 1.63 4.43
C ALA A 121 1.36 1.45 5.20
N HIS A 122 0.29 2.12 4.77
CA HIS A 122 -1.05 1.96 5.34
C HIS A 122 -1.58 0.54 5.16
N LEU A 123 -1.47 -0.02 3.96
CA LEU A 123 -1.85 -1.39 3.65
C LEU A 123 -1.12 -2.40 4.53
N LEU A 124 0.21 -2.30 4.61
CA LEU A 124 1.05 -3.17 5.44
C LEU A 124 0.66 -3.08 6.92
N ARG A 125 0.44 -1.86 7.42
CA ARG A 125 -0.04 -1.64 8.79
C ARG A 125 -1.38 -2.35 9.03
N VAL A 126 -2.36 -2.18 8.15
CA VAL A 126 -3.67 -2.82 8.24
C VAL A 126 -3.54 -4.34 8.21
N PHE A 127 -2.70 -4.87 7.33
CA PHE A 127 -2.45 -6.29 7.18
C PHE A 127 -1.80 -6.90 8.43
N PHE A 128 -0.67 -6.37 8.87
CA PHE A 128 0.09 -6.93 10.00
C PHE A 128 -0.66 -6.86 11.33
N THR A 129 -1.53 -5.86 11.51
CA THR A 129 -2.33 -5.71 12.74
C THR A 129 -3.71 -6.35 12.67
N GLY A 130 -4.08 -6.96 11.54
CA GLY A 130 -5.40 -7.57 11.36
C GLY A 130 -6.57 -6.59 11.40
N ALA A 131 -6.32 -5.31 11.07
CA ALA A 131 -7.36 -4.30 11.05
C ALA A 131 -8.43 -4.52 9.96
N PHE A 132 -8.15 -5.38 8.99
CA PHE A 132 -9.06 -5.80 7.91
C PHE A 132 -10.13 -6.80 8.36
N ARG A 133 -10.01 -7.41 9.56
CA ARG A 133 -10.98 -8.41 10.05
C ARG A 133 -12.37 -7.80 10.20
N LYS A 134 -13.37 -8.65 10.25
CA LYS A 134 -14.78 -8.26 10.40
C LYS A 134 -14.94 -7.13 11.44
N PRO A 135 -15.68 -6.05 11.12
CA PRO A 135 -16.57 -5.84 9.97
C PRO A 135 -15.91 -5.09 8.79
N ARG A 136 -14.57 -5.09 8.65
CA ARG A 136 -13.82 -4.20 7.72
C ARG A 136 -13.33 -4.88 6.44
N GLU A 137 -13.83 -6.07 6.12
CA GLU A 137 -13.43 -6.84 4.94
C GLU A 137 -13.70 -6.06 3.64
N PHE A 138 -14.87 -5.43 3.52
CA PHE A 138 -15.19 -4.61 2.36
C PHE A 138 -14.34 -3.34 2.30
N ASN A 139 -14.04 -2.74 3.45
CA ASN A 139 -13.16 -1.57 3.50
C ASN A 139 -11.72 -1.90 3.06
N TRP A 140 -11.26 -3.10 3.38
CA TRP A 140 -10.00 -3.64 2.86
C TRP A 140 -10.02 -3.79 1.33
N ILE A 141 -11.09 -4.35 0.75
CA ILE A 141 -11.24 -4.46 -0.72
C ILE A 141 -11.17 -3.09 -1.39
N LEU A 142 -11.84 -2.07 -0.81
CA LEU A 142 -11.74 -0.69 -1.31
C LEU A 142 -10.31 -0.16 -1.22
N GLY A 143 -9.56 -0.50 -0.16
CA GLY A 143 -8.14 -0.17 -0.05
C GLY A 143 -7.28 -0.79 -1.15
N ILE A 144 -7.51 -2.06 -1.50
CA ILE A 144 -6.83 -2.72 -2.63
C ILE A 144 -7.23 -2.08 -3.97
N LEU A 145 -8.49 -1.71 -4.14
CA LEU A 145 -8.94 -0.98 -5.33
C LEU A 145 -8.24 0.38 -5.45
N LEU A 146 -8.11 1.14 -4.33
CA LEU A 146 -7.38 2.41 -4.30
C LEU A 146 -5.89 2.23 -4.66
N LEU A 147 -5.23 1.18 -4.16
CA LEU A 147 -3.86 0.85 -4.57
C LEU A 147 -3.77 0.57 -6.07
N THR A 148 -4.69 -0.22 -6.61
CA THR A 148 -4.72 -0.56 -8.04
C THR A 148 -4.96 0.68 -8.91
N LEU A 149 -5.93 1.52 -8.51
CA LEU A 149 -6.18 2.80 -9.19
C LEU A 149 -4.94 3.71 -9.13
N GLY A 150 -4.22 3.76 -7.99
CA GLY A 150 -3.00 4.54 -7.84
C GLY A 150 -1.88 4.12 -8.79
N LEU A 151 -1.71 2.81 -9.00
CA LEU A 151 -0.75 2.29 -9.98
C LEU A 151 -1.11 2.73 -11.41
N VAL A 152 -2.38 2.61 -11.78
CA VAL A 152 -2.85 3.02 -13.12
C VAL A 152 -2.74 4.52 -13.30
N GLU A 153 -3.20 5.31 -12.32
CA GLU A 153 -3.16 6.77 -12.34
C GLU A 153 -1.73 7.31 -12.44
N GLY A 154 -0.80 6.72 -11.67
CA GLY A 154 0.62 7.06 -11.75
C GLY A 154 1.23 6.78 -13.11
N LEU A 155 0.91 5.63 -13.74
CA LEU A 155 1.36 5.29 -15.08
C LEU A 155 0.83 6.28 -16.13
N LEU A 156 -0.46 6.65 -16.04
CA LEU A 156 -1.06 7.59 -16.98
C LEU A 156 -0.41 8.98 -16.85
N GLY A 157 -0.26 9.50 -15.61
CA GLY A 157 0.37 10.81 -15.36
C GLY A 157 1.83 10.86 -15.78
N TYR A 158 2.58 9.78 -15.49
CA TYR A 158 3.97 9.64 -15.92
C TYR A 158 4.16 9.70 -17.43
N SER A 159 3.16 9.23 -18.20
CA SER A 159 3.21 9.16 -19.65
C SER A 159 2.79 10.45 -20.36
N LEU A 160 2.18 11.42 -19.66
CA LEU A 160 1.67 12.66 -20.27
C LEU A 160 2.75 13.56 -20.91
N PRO A 161 3.95 13.71 -20.33
CA PRO A 161 4.98 14.57 -20.91
C PRO A 161 5.48 14.16 -22.30
N ASP A 162 5.24 12.93 -22.74
CA ASP A 162 5.66 12.40 -24.04
C ASP A 162 7.18 12.53 -24.29
N ASP A 163 7.96 12.32 -23.23
CA ASP A 163 9.42 12.28 -23.29
C ASP A 163 9.93 10.86 -23.62
N LEU A 164 11.21 10.75 -24.02
CA LEU A 164 11.79 9.47 -24.43
C LEU A 164 11.76 8.40 -23.35
N LEU A 165 11.89 8.77 -22.06
CA LEU A 165 11.85 7.83 -20.94
C LEU A 165 10.43 7.28 -20.75
N SER A 166 9.44 8.15 -20.63
CA SER A 166 8.04 7.75 -20.45
C SER A 166 7.47 7.03 -21.68
N GLY A 167 7.84 7.48 -22.89
CA GLY A 167 7.47 6.84 -24.14
C GLY A 167 8.04 5.43 -24.30
N THR A 168 9.26 5.18 -23.80
CA THR A 168 9.81 3.81 -23.73
C THR A 168 8.98 2.92 -22.80
N GLY A 169 8.59 3.41 -21.62
CA GLY A 169 7.70 2.70 -20.71
C GLY A 169 6.32 2.43 -21.32
N LEU A 170 5.80 3.40 -22.07
CA LEU A 170 4.54 3.26 -22.77
C LEU A 170 4.58 2.20 -23.86
N ARG A 171 5.70 2.07 -24.57
CA ARG A 171 5.91 1.01 -25.56
C ARG A 171 5.88 -0.38 -24.91
N ILE A 172 6.50 -0.54 -23.74
CA ILE A 172 6.44 -1.77 -22.96
C ILE A 172 4.99 -2.07 -22.56
N THR A 173 4.26 -1.06 -22.07
CA THR A 173 2.83 -1.19 -21.72
C THR A 173 1.98 -1.60 -22.92
N SER A 174 2.21 -1.01 -24.08
CA SER A 174 1.54 -1.42 -25.34
C SER A 174 1.81 -2.88 -25.67
N ALA A 175 3.07 -3.34 -25.56
CA ALA A 175 3.40 -4.75 -25.79
C ALA A 175 2.72 -5.70 -24.79
N ILE A 176 2.60 -5.31 -23.51
CA ILE A 176 1.86 -6.06 -22.49
C ILE A 176 0.38 -6.19 -22.87
N ILE A 177 -0.25 -5.09 -23.30
CA ILE A 177 -1.65 -5.10 -23.73
C ILE A 177 -1.83 -5.99 -24.97
N GLN A 178 -0.94 -5.90 -25.95
CA GLN A 178 -0.99 -6.72 -27.16
C GLN A 178 -0.81 -8.21 -26.87
N ALA A 179 -0.05 -8.57 -25.84
CA ALA A 179 0.15 -9.96 -25.43
C ALA A 179 -1.12 -10.63 -24.89
N VAL A 180 -2.18 -9.88 -24.55
CA VAL A 180 -3.46 -10.45 -24.10
C VAL A 180 -4.12 -11.20 -25.24
N PRO A 181 -4.31 -12.53 -25.15
CA PRO A 181 -4.88 -13.30 -26.24
C PRO A 181 -6.27 -12.80 -26.62
N VAL A 182 -6.57 -12.83 -27.92
CA VAL A 182 -7.87 -12.47 -28.54
C VAL A 182 -8.20 -10.98 -28.47
N VAL A 183 -8.10 -10.33 -27.31
CA VAL A 183 -8.58 -8.95 -27.12
C VAL A 183 -7.46 -7.90 -27.16
N GLY A 184 -6.19 -8.29 -27.04
CA GLY A 184 -5.06 -7.37 -26.91
C GLY A 184 -4.94 -6.36 -28.05
N THR A 185 -5.06 -6.82 -29.28
CA THR A 185 -5.04 -5.95 -30.47
C THR A 185 -6.18 -4.92 -30.46
N TYR A 186 -7.39 -5.34 -30.07
CA TYR A 186 -8.54 -4.44 -29.97
C TYR A 186 -8.35 -3.39 -28.87
N LEU A 187 -7.81 -3.81 -27.71
CA LEU A 187 -7.51 -2.92 -26.60
C LEU A 187 -6.43 -1.89 -27.00
N THR A 188 -5.38 -2.35 -27.68
CA THR A 188 -4.33 -1.45 -28.21
C THR A 188 -4.92 -0.44 -29.18
N PHE A 189 -5.70 -0.90 -30.15
CA PHE A 189 -6.35 -0.02 -31.11
C PHE A 189 -7.27 1.00 -30.42
N PHE A 190 -8.04 0.56 -29.44
CA PHE A 190 -8.93 1.44 -28.67
C PHE A 190 -8.15 2.51 -27.89
N LEU A 191 -7.05 2.13 -27.21
CA LEU A 191 -6.26 3.04 -26.38
C LEU A 191 -5.42 3.99 -27.22
N PHE A 192 -4.72 3.49 -28.25
CA PHE A 192 -3.76 4.27 -29.04
C PHE A 192 -4.37 4.90 -30.30
N GLY A 193 -5.61 4.56 -30.65
CA GLY A 193 -6.26 5.06 -31.87
C GLY A 193 -5.75 4.40 -33.16
N GLY A 194 -4.99 3.31 -33.03
CA GLY A 194 -4.36 2.60 -34.14
C GLY A 194 -3.14 1.80 -33.70
N ALA A 195 -2.18 1.61 -34.60
CA ALA A 195 -0.89 1.04 -34.26
C ALA A 195 -0.09 2.01 -33.35
N PHE A 196 0.67 1.45 -32.42
CA PHE A 196 1.53 2.22 -31.53
C PHE A 196 2.59 3.04 -32.34
N PRO A 197 2.85 4.33 -32.01
CA PRO A 197 2.37 5.08 -30.85
C PRO A 197 0.94 5.64 -31.01
N GLY A 198 0.38 5.72 -32.22
CA GLY A 198 -0.89 6.37 -32.49
C GLY A 198 -0.82 7.89 -32.31
N THR A 199 -1.93 8.57 -32.64
CA THR A 199 -2.05 10.04 -32.51
C THR A 199 -3.03 10.47 -31.43
N ASP A 200 -3.80 9.53 -30.88
CA ASP A 200 -4.91 9.81 -29.97
C ASP A 200 -4.62 9.41 -28.50
N PHE A 201 -3.44 8.87 -28.26
CA PHE A 201 -3.15 8.29 -26.93
C PHE A 201 -3.07 9.38 -25.85
N ILE A 202 -2.24 10.42 -26.04
CA ILE A 202 -2.06 11.47 -25.03
C ILE A 202 -3.39 12.17 -24.67
N PRO A 203 -4.24 12.59 -25.62
CA PRO A 203 -5.56 13.16 -25.30
C PRO A 203 -6.44 12.21 -24.48
N ARG A 204 -6.41 10.92 -24.79
CA ARG A 204 -7.23 9.90 -24.08
C ARG A 204 -6.75 9.69 -22.66
N ILE A 205 -5.43 9.48 -22.48
CA ILE A 205 -4.89 9.29 -21.12
C ILE A 205 -4.98 10.58 -20.30
N PHE A 206 -4.91 11.76 -20.89
CA PHE A 206 -5.14 13.02 -20.20
C PHE A 206 -6.55 13.07 -19.60
N THR A 207 -7.58 12.74 -20.39
CA THR A 207 -8.97 12.69 -19.90
C THR A 207 -9.14 11.65 -18.78
N LEU A 208 -8.50 10.49 -18.90
CA LEU A 208 -8.51 9.47 -17.84
C LEU A 208 -7.84 9.99 -16.57
N HIS A 209 -6.67 10.62 -16.68
CA HIS A 209 -5.85 11.09 -15.58
C HIS A 209 -6.42 12.31 -14.84
N ILE A 210 -7.02 13.27 -15.55
CA ILE A 210 -7.52 14.48 -14.87
C ILE A 210 -8.98 14.40 -14.40
N LEU A 211 -9.77 13.47 -14.95
CA LEU A 211 -11.22 13.45 -14.72
C LEU A 211 -11.72 12.09 -14.22
N ILE A 212 -11.54 11.03 -15.03
CA ILE A 212 -12.23 9.76 -14.80
C ILE A 212 -11.64 9.05 -13.58
N ILE A 213 -10.34 8.82 -13.54
CA ILE A 213 -9.72 8.09 -12.43
C ILE A 213 -9.73 8.92 -11.14
N PRO A 214 -9.41 10.22 -11.11
CA PRO A 214 -9.57 11.04 -9.91
C PRO A 214 -11.02 11.11 -9.42
N GLY A 215 -12.01 11.13 -10.31
CA GLY A 215 -13.42 11.06 -9.95
C GLY A 215 -13.77 9.74 -9.26
N ILE A 216 -13.28 8.60 -9.77
CA ILE A 216 -13.43 7.29 -9.13
C ILE A 216 -12.70 7.27 -7.78
N PHE A 217 -11.48 7.82 -7.70
CA PHE A 217 -10.74 7.95 -6.44
C PHE A 217 -11.56 8.69 -5.39
N LEU A 218 -12.10 9.87 -5.72
CA LEU A 218 -12.94 10.65 -4.81
C LEU A 218 -14.13 9.86 -4.29
N ALA A 219 -14.81 9.13 -5.18
CA ALA A 219 -15.94 8.29 -4.81
C ALA A 219 -15.51 7.16 -3.86
N VAL A 220 -14.45 6.42 -4.22
CA VAL A 220 -13.96 5.27 -3.43
C VAL A 220 -13.37 5.72 -2.09
N ILE A 221 -12.57 6.80 -2.05
CA ILE A 221 -12.03 7.36 -0.80
C ILE A 221 -13.17 7.80 0.12
N THR A 222 -14.20 8.45 -0.44
CA THR A 222 -15.38 8.88 0.35
C THR A 222 -16.05 7.68 1.00
N ILE A 223 -16.34 6.61 0.24
CA ILE A 223 -16.95 5.39 0.77
C ILE A 223 -16.01 4.72 1.80
N HIS A 224 -14.70 4.65 1.52
CA HIS A 224 -13.69 4.07 2.40
C HIS A 224 -13.65 4.78 3.78
N VAL A 225 -13.62 6.10 3.79
CA VAL A 225 -13.64 6.91 5.02
C VAL A 225 -14.99 6.83 5.73
N MET A 226 -16.10 6.84 4.98
CA MET A 226 -17.44 6.66 5.57
C MET A 226 -17.59 5.30 6.25
N LEU A 227 -17.02 4.24 5.68
CA LEU A 227 -17.02 2.92 6.33
C LEU A 227 -16.20 2.92 7.62
N VAL A 228 -15.02 3.56 7.66
CA VAL A 228 -14.25 3.73 8.92
C VAL A 228 -15.08 4.48 9.96
N TRP A 229 -15.78 5.53 9.52
CA TRP A 229 -16.68 6.31 10.39
C TRP A 229 -17.81 5.45 10.97
N TYR A 230 -18.46 4.65 10.13
CA TYR A 230 -19.60 3.81 10.51
C TYR A 230 -19.17 2.62 11.37
N GLN A 231 -18.10 1.91 10.96
CA GLN A 231 -17.62 0.67 11.58
C GLN A 231 -16.79 0.90 12.84
N LYS A 232 -16.57 2.14 13.25
CA LYS A 232 -15.64 2.59 14.30
C LYS A 232 -14.17 2.33 13.94
N HIS A 233 -13.30 3.07 14.59
CA HIS A 233 -11.86 2.93 14.41
C HIS A 233 -11.32 1.74 15.22
N THR A 234 -10.33 1.03 14.68
CA THR A 234 -9.57 0.02 15.44
C THR A 234 -8.62 0.68 16.43
N GLN A 235 -8.27 -0.02 17.50
CA GLN A 235 -7.32 0.45 18.52
C GLN A 235 -6.41 -0.69 18.98
N PHE A 236 -5.19 -0.35 19.44
CA PHE A 236 -4.33 -1.35 20.07
C PHE A 236 -4.86 -1.74 21.44
N PRO A 237 -4.67 -3.01 21.88
CA PRO A 237 -4.98 -3.42 23.23
C PRO A 237 -4.33 -2.50 24.28
N GLY A 238 -5.01 -2.28 25.40
CA GLY A 238 -4.53 -1.45 26.49
C GLY A 238 -5.58 -1.34 27.59
N VAL A 239 -5.21 -0.74 28.71
CA VAL A 239 -6.11 -0.55 29.85
C VAL A 239 -7.35 0.26 29.42
N GLY A 240 -8.53 -0.23 29.72
CA GLY A 240 -9.81 0.39 29.38
C GLY A 240 -10.24 0.26 27.92
N ARG A 241 -9.49 -0.40 27.06
CA ARG A 241 -9.78 -0.63 25.65
C ARG A 241 -10.40 -2.00 25.44
N THR A 242 -11.56 -2.02 24.80
CA THR A 242 -12.35 -3.25 24.56
C THR A 242 -12.79 -3.35 23.10
N GLU A 243 -13.39 -4.46 22.72
CA GLU A 243 -13.98 -4.66 21.40
C GLU A 243 -15.22 -3.77 21.15
N THR A 244 -15.76 -3.12 22.17
CA THR A 244 -17.02 -2.35 22.08
C THR A 244 -16.85 -0.84 22.19
N ASN A 245 -15.71 -0.37 22.73
CA ASN A 245 -15.42 1.06 22.92
C ASN A 245 -14.31 1.57 21.99
N VAL A 246 -14.12 2.89 21.98
CA VAL A 246 -12.96 3.56 21.38
C VAL A 246 -12.40 4.55 22.41
N VAL A 247 -11.12 4.44 22.71
CA VAL A 247 -10.39 5.32 23.62
C VAL A 247 -9.45 6.22 22.81
N GLY A 248 -9.59 7.53 22.97
CA GLY A 248 -8.81 8.53 22.22
C GLY A 248 -9.31 9.93 22.45
N HIS A 249 -9.24 10.80 21.45
CA HIS A 249 -9.65 12.19 21.52
C HIS A 249 -10.90 12.47 20.66
N PRO A 250 -11.78 13.37 21.09
CA PRO A 250 -12.89 13.83 20.25
C PRO A 250 -12.34 14.57 19.02
N ILE A 251 -13.11 14.53 17.92
CA ILE A 251 -12.72 15.21 16.69
C ILE A 251 -12.48 16.69 16.97
N LEU A 252 -13.43 17.36 17.61
CA LEU A 252 -13.30 18.78 17.95
C LEU A 252 -13.03 18.92 19.46
N PRO A 253 -12.04 19.71 19.89
CA PRO A 253 -11.07 20.45 19.06
C PRO A 253 -9.77 19.70 18.77
N VAL A 254 -9.46 18.65 19.56
CA VAL A 254 -8.10 18.09 19.66
C VAL A 254 -7.66 17.37 18.39
N TYR A 255 -8.46 16.42 17.89
CA TYR A 255 -8.08 15.67 16.71
C TYR A 255 -7.98 16.56 15.47
N MET A 256 -8.93 17.48 15.28
CA MET A 256 -8.93 18.43 14.16
C MET A 256 -7.69 19.35 14.17
N ALA A 257 -7.26 19.81 15.35
CA ALA A 257 -6.04 20.61 15.46
C ALA A 257 -4.77 19.81 15.11
N LYS A 258 -4.68 18.56 15.59
CA LYS A 258 -3.58 17.64 15.25
C LYS A 258 -3.56 17.30 13.76
N ALA A 259 -4.70 16.92 13.21
CA ALA A 259 -4.84 16.55 11.79
C ALA A 259 -4.53 17.73 10.87
N GLY A 260 -5.02 18.92 11.17
CA GLY A 260 -4.71 20.15 10.42
C GLY A 260 -3.25 20.54 10.49
N GLY A 261 -2.63 20.48 11.68
CA GLY A 261 -1.18 20.72 11.84
C GLY A 261 -0.35 19.70 11.05
N PHE A 262 -0.74 18.42 11.08
CA PHE A 262 -0.06 17.37 10.35
C PHE A 262 -0.20 17.52 8.83
N PHE A 263 -1.36 17.99 8.32
CA PHE A 263 -1.50 18.34 6.91
C PHE A 263 -0.42 19.34 6.46
N PHE A 264 -0.21 20.42 7.22
CA PHE A 264 0.80 21.43 6.89
C PHE A 264 2.23 20.88 6.96
N VAL A 265 2.51 19.93 7.86
CA VAL A 265 3.80 19.22 7.91
C VAL A 265 4.01 18.40 6.64
N VAL A 266 3.03 17.59 6.23
CA VAL A 266 3.11 16.79 5.00
C VAL A 266 3.26 17.68 3.77
N PHE A 267 2.47 18.76 3.68
CA PHE A 267 2.58 19.72 2.59
C PHE A 267 3.96 20.40 2.56
N GLY A 268 4.45 20.88 3.71
CA GLY A 268 5.75 21.53 3.83
C GLY A 268 6.91 20.63 3.45
N ILE A 269 6.90 19.36 3.88
CA ILE A 269 7.90 18.36 3.50
C ILE A 269 7.84 18.08 1.99
N THR A 270 6.64 17.89 1.43
CA THR A 270 6.46 17.67 -0.01
C THR A 270 6.99 18.86 -0.82
N ALA A 271 6.63 20.09 -0.44
CA ALA A 271 7.09 21.30 -1.10
C ALA A 271 8.62 21.47 -0.98
N PHE A 272 9.19 21.21 0.19
CA PHE A 272 10.63 21.31 0.44
C PHE A 272 11.42 20.31 -0.44
N ILE A 273 11.04 19.04 -0.42
CA ILE A 273 11.70 18.01 -1.26
C ILE A 273 11.57 18.39 -2.73
N SER A 274 10.41 18.86 -3.15
CA SER A 274 10.15 19.30 -4.53
C SER A 274 11.01 20.48 -4.97
N ALA A 275 11.39 21.35 -4.04
CA ALA A 275 12.25 22.49 -4.32
C ALA A 275 13.74 22.14 -4.41
N VAL A 276 14.20 21.14 -3.64
CA VAL A 276 15.64 20.82 -3.51
C VAL A 276 16.05 19.54 -4.26
N ALA A 277 15.12 18.64 -4.54
CA ALA A 277 15.38 17.36 -5.19
C ALA A 277 14.58 17.24 -6.48
N SER A 278 15.23 17.51 -7.61
CA SER A 278 14.60 17.35 -8.92
C SER A 278 14.31 15.88 -9.21
N ILE A 279 13.07 15.60 -9.63
CA ILE A 279 12.64 14.29 -10.09
C ILE A 279 12.14 14.40 -11.54
N ASN A 280 12.43 13.40 -12.36
CA ASN A 280 12.01 13.29 -13.75
C ASN A 280 12.29 14.58 -14.58
N PRO A 281 13.58 14.94 -14.77
CA PRO A 281 13.99 16.10 -15.56
C PRO A 281 13.84 15.79 -17.07
N ILE A 282 12.62 15.88 -17.58
CA ILE A 282 12.25 15.45 -18.94
C ILE A 282 13.10 16.09 -20.04
N TRP A 283 13.59 17.30 -19.81
CA TRP A 283 14.45 18.01 -20.75
C TRP A 283 15.81 17.34 -21.00
N LEU A 284 16.25 16.44 -20.11
CA LEU A 284 17.46 15.63 -20.27
C LEU A 284 17.22 14.36 -21.08
N TYR A 285 15.97 13.92 -21.19
CA TYR A 285 15.62 12.69 -21.92
C TYR A 285 15.33 12.97 -23.40
N GLY A 286 14.89 14.18 -23.73
CA GLY A 286 14.43 14.56 -25.05
C GLY A 286 13.00 14.11 -25.36
N PRO A 287 12.46 14.56 -26.52
CA PRO A 287 11.12 14.16 -26.95
C PRO A 287 11.07 12.67 -27.32
N TYR A 288 9.89 12.06 -27.19
CA TYR A 288 9.69 10.67 -27.60
C TYR A 288 9.88 10.52 -29.11
N THR A 289 10.69 9.55 -29.49
CA THR A 289 10.92 9.15 -30.89
C THR A 289 10.73 7.64 -30.99
N PRO A 290 9.76 7.13 -31.79
CA PRO A 290 9.46 5.69 -31.84
C PRO A 290 10.62 4.79 -32.26
N GLY A 291 11.59 5.33 -32.99
CA GLY A 291 12.80 4.64 -33.42
C GLY A 291 13.89 4.51 -32.35
N GLN A 292 13.73 5.17 -31.21
CA GLN A 292 14.73 5.22 -30.13
C GLN A 292 14.22 4.58 -28.86
N ILE A 293 15.15 4.12 -28.02
CA ILE A 293 14.87 3.57 -26.69
C ILE A 293 15.82 4.27 -25.72
N SER A 294 15.30 4.75 -24.59
CA SER A 294 16.12 5.29 -23.52
C SER A 294 16.87 4.16 -22.82
N ALA A 295 18.20 4.27 -22.68
CA ALA A 295 18.97 3.40 -21.81
C ALA A 295 18.71 3.78 -20.34
N GLY A 296 18.69 2.79 -19.43
CA GLY A 296 18.42 3.05 -18.02
C GLY A 296 16.99 3.53 -17.77
N SER A 297 16.04 3.13 -18.61
CA SER A 297 14.62 3.47 -18.47
C SER A 297 14.03 2.74 -17.27
N GLN A 298 13.62 3.53 -16.27
CA GLN A 298 12.94 3.03 -15.08
C GLN A 298 11.58 3.72 -14.95
N PRO A 299 10.49 2.98 -14.73
CA PRO A 299 9.25 3.59 -14.27
C PRO A 299 9.43 4.09 -12.83
N ASP A 300 8.48 4.88 -12.34
CA ASP A 300 8.43 5.22 -10.92
C ASP A 300 8.48 3.94 -10.06
N TRP A 301 9.11 4.02 -8.88
CA TRP A 301 9.45 2.87 -8.03
C TRP A 301 8.29 1.91 -7.75
N TYR A 302 7.06 2.42 -7.64
CA TYR A 302 5.87 1.63 -7.36
C TYR A 302 5.43 0.74 -8.54
N MET A 303 5.93 1.01 -9.75
CA MET A 303 5.77 0.17 -10.94
C MET A 303 6.98 -0.75 -11.18
N GLY A 304 8.14 -0.42 -10.59
CA GLY A 304 9.40 -1.10 -10.86
C GLY A 304 9.39 -2.60 -10.55
N TRP A 305 8.57 -3.07 -9.62
CA TRP A 305 8.43 -4.50 -9.35
C TRP A 305 7.77 -5.27 -10.51
N LEU A 306 6.82 -4.66 -11.22
CA LEU A 306 6.22 -5.24 -12.43
C LEU A 306 7.23 -5.31 -13.57
N ASP A 307 7.97 -4.22 -13.80
CA ASP A 307 9.05 -4.18 -14.78
C ASP A 307 10.10 -5.26 -14.47
N GLY A 308 10.48 -5.42 -13.21
CA GLY A 308 11.42 -6.45 -12.79
C GLY A 308 10.93 -7.88 -13.01
N LEU A 309 9.64 -8.15 -12.83
CA LEU A 309 9.06 -9.45 -13.15
C LEU A 309 9.15 -9.76 -14.65
N VAL A 310 8.88 -8.77 -15.51
CA VAL A 310 8.98 -8.94 -16.97
C VAL A 310 10.44 -9.15 -17.39
N ARG A 311 11.37 -8.35 -16.87
CA ARG A 311 12.81 -8.46 -17.18
C ARG A 311 13.40 -9.81 -16.80
N MET A 312 12.97 -10.44 -15.71
CA MET A 312 13.49 -11.75 -15.30
C MET A 312 12.81 -12.95 -15.96
N ALA A 313 11.69 -12.75 -16.66
CA ALA A 313 10.95 -13.84 -17.28
C ALA A 313 11.79 -14.57 -18.34
N PRO A 314 11.78 -15.92 -18.39
CA PRO A 314 12.43 -16.66 -19.45
C PRO A 314 11.65 -16.49 -20.77
N PRO A 315 12.32 -16.61 -21.94
CA PRO A 315 11.68 -16.42 -23.25
C PRO A 315 10.81 -17.64 -23.62
N LEU A 316 9.65 -17.73 -22.98
CA LEU A 316 8.67 -18.80 -23.19
C LEU A 316 7.57 -18.31 -24.13
N GLU A 317 7.44 -18.95 -25.26
CA GLU A 317 6.39 -18.69 -26.24
C GLU A 317 5.81 -20.01 -26.76
N THR A 318 4.53 -19.99 -27.10
CA THR A 318 3.86 -21.10 -27.78
C THR A 318 3.04 -20.57 -28.94
N TYR A 319 3.00 -21.34 -30.02
CA TYR A 319 2.12 -21.05 -31.16
C TYR A 319 0.88 -21.92 -31.07
N ALA A 320 -0.29 -21.28 -30.96
CA ALA A 320 -1.56 -21.99 -30.87
C ALA A 320 -2.68 -21.15 -31.55
N PHE A 321 -3.60 -21.82 -32.19
CA PHE A 321 -4.78 -21.20 -32.85
C PHE A 321 -4.41 -20.05 -33.83
N GLY A 322 -3.29 -20.16 -34.53
CA GLY A 322 -2.82 -19.16 -35.48
C GLY A 322 -2.16 -17.94 -34.85
N HIS A 323 -1.89 -17.94 -33.53
CA HIS A 323 -1.30 -16.83 -32.78
C HIS A 323 -0.10 -17.26 -31.95
N THR A 324 0.86 -16.37 -31.77
CA THR A 324 1.93 -16.52 -30.77
C THR A 324 1.41 -16.08 -29.41
N ILE A 325 1.51 -16.96 -28.42
CA ILE A 325 1.20 -16.65 -27.02
C ILE A 325 2.51 -16.44 -26.30
N SER A 326 2.79 -15.18 -25.90
CA SER A 326 4.02 -14.77 -25.23
C SER A 326 3.87 -14.92 -23.72
N TRP A 327 4.18 -16.12 -23.20
CA TRP A 327 4.10 -16.42 -21.76
C TRP A 327 5.10 -15.60 -20.94
N ASN A 328 6.24 -15.25 -21.53
CA ASN A 328 7.24 -14.34 -20.96
C ASN A 328 6.71 -12.94 -20.63
N ILE A 329 5.58 -12.54 -21.20
CA ILE A 329 4.88 -11.29 -20.90
C ILE A 329 3.61 -11.57 -20.10
N LEU A 330 2.77 -12.52 -20.54
CA LEU A 330 1.48 -12.81 -19.90
C LEU A 330 1.62 -13.21 -18.41
N ILE A 331 2.57 -14.10 -18.12
CA ILE A 331 2.74 -14.58 -16.74
C ILE A 331 3.18 -13.44 -15.82
N PRO A 332 4.33 -12.75 -16.06
CA PRO A 332 4.84 -11.75 -15.11
C PRO A 332 4.00 -10.46 -15.08
N ALA A 333 3.43 -10.02 -16.20
CA ALA A 333 2.75 -8.74 -16.26
C ALA A 333 1.25 -8.78 -15.94
N LEU A 334 0.59 -9.95 -16.12
CA LEU A 334 -0.85 -10.06 -15.97
C LEU A 334 -1.27 -11.14 -14.97
N ILE A 335 -0.78 -12.38 -15.13
CA ILE A 335 -1.24 -13.52 -14.32
C ILE A 335 -0.75 -13.39 -12.89
N VAL A 336 0.55 -13.15 -12.66
CA VAL A 336 1.14 -13.03 -11.32
C VAL A 336 0.56 -11.82 -10.57
N PRO A 337 0.51 -10.60 -11.13
CA PRO A 337 -0.17 -9.48 -10.49
C PRO A 337 -1.65 -9.74 -10.23
N GLY A 338 -2.36 -10.34 -11.18
CA GLY A 338 -3.77 -10.71 -11.03
C GLY A 338 -4.01 -11.64 -9.84
N ILE A 339 -3.15 -12.67 -9.67
CA ILE A 339 -3.21 -13.58 -8.52
C ILE A 339 -2.90 -12.82 -7.21
N ILE A 340 -1.87 -11.97 -7.21
CA ILE A 340 -1.48 -11.19 -6.01
C ILE A 340 -2.62 -10.27 -5.59
N PHE A 341 -3.13 -9.41 -6.47
CA PHE A 341 -4.19 -8.46 -6.13
C PHE A 341 -5.50 -9.15 -5.75
N THR A 342 -5.87 -10.24 -6.46
CA THR A 342 -7.04 -11.04 -6.10
C THR A 342 -6.86 -11.70 -4.74
N GLY A 343 -5.71 -12.33 -4.49
CA GLY A 343 -5.38 -12.94 -3.21
C GLY A 343 -5.38 -11.93 -2.07
N MET A 344 -4.83 -10.73 -2.29
CA MET A 344 -4.87 -9.63 -1.32
C MET A 344 -6.32 -9.18 -1.05
N ALA A 345 -7.12 -8.95 -2.08
CA ALA A 345 -8.50 -8.49 -1.92
C ALA A 345 -9.35 -9.49 -1.11
N PHE A 346 -9.19 -10.78 -1.37
CA PHE A 346 -9.96 -11.83 -0.69
C PHE A 346 -9.31 -12.38 0.59
N TYR A 347 -8.14 -11.89 0.98
CA TYR A 347 -7.41 -12.38 2.16
C TYR A 347 -8.24 -12.39 3.45
N PRO A 348 -9.05 -11.36 3.80
CA PRO A 348 -9.88 -11.39 5.00
C PRO A 348 -10.82 -12.58 5.05
N PHE A 349 -11.43 -12.93 3.93
CA PHE A 349 -12.36 -14.07 3.83
C PHE A 349 -11.62 -15.42 3.89
N ILE A 350 -10.42 -15.48 3.30
CA ILE A 350 -9.56 -16.66 3.37
C ILE A 350 -9.11 -16.89 4.82
N GLU A 351 -8.66 -15.87 5.53
CA GLU A 351 -8.24 -15.98 6.92
C GLU A 351 -9.41 -16.35 7.81
N SER A 352 -10.58 -15.70 7.68
CA SER A 352 -11.80 -16.04 8.41
C SER A 352 -12.26 -17.49 8.15
N TRP A 353 -12.12 -17.97 6.91
CA TRP A 353 -12.40 -19.36 6.60
C TRP A 353 -11.39 -20.32 7.24
N ILE A 354 -10.10 -20.02 7.22
CA ILE A 354 -9.04 -20.86 7.83
C ILE A 354 -9.21 -20.95 9.34
N THR A 355 -9.48 -19.81 10.00
CA THR A 355 -9.58 -19.72 11.47
C THR A 355 -10.96 -20.11 11.98
N GLY A 356 -12.00 -20.03 11.14
CA GLY A 356 -13.40 -20.16 11.56
C GLY A 356 -13.92 -18.95 12.35
N ASP A 357 -13.11 -17.91 12.54
CA ASP A 357 -13.49 -16.73 13.30
C ASP A 357 -14.43 -15.83 12.49
N LYS A 358 -15.60 -15.57 13.03
CA LYS A 358 -16.66 -14.73 12.45
C LYS A 358 -17.03 -13.55 13.35
N ARG A 359 -16.33 -13.37 14.46
CA ARG A 359 -16.58 -12.28 15.42
C ARG A 359 -16.13 -10.95 14.84
N GLU A 360 -16.64 -9.88 15.42
CA GLU A 360 -16.16 -8.52 15.14
C GLU A 360 -14.90 -8.23 15.96
N HIS A 361 -13.93 -7.56 15.34
CA HIS A 361 -12.65 -7.23 15.95
C HIS A 361 -12.39 -5.72 15.86
N HIS A 362 -12.32 -5.05 16.99
CA HIS A 362 -11.93 -3.64 17.12
C HIS A 362 -10.55 -3.49 17.76
N LEU A 363 -10.07 -4.48 18.48
CA LEU A 363 -8.71 -4.55 18.97
C LEU A 363 -7.78 -5.12 17.90
N LEU A 364 -6.62 -4.50 17.78
CA LEU A 364 -5.57 -4.86 16.83
C LEU A 364 -4.70 -5.99 17.40
N ASP A 365 -4.24 -6.85 16.50
CA ASP A 365 -3.23 -7.86 16.83
C ASP A 365 -1.83 -7.23 16.91
N ARG A 366 -0.98 -7.79 17.77
CA ARG A 366 0.47 -7.61 17.65
C ARG A 366 0.99 -8.60 16.61
N PRO A 367 1.79 -8.18 15.62
CA PRO A 367 2.26 -9.05 14.53
C PRO A 367 2.88 -10.35 15.05
N ARG A 368 3.67 -10.31 16.16
CA ARG A 368 4.29 -11.50 16.75
C ARG A 368 3.29 -12.55 17.24
N ASN A 369 2.06 -12.14 17.58
CA ASN A 369 1.03 -13.05 18.11
C ASN A 369 0.27 -13.80 17.01
N VAL A 370 0.45 -13.41 15.75
CA VAL A 370 -0.11 -14.09 14.57
C VAL A 370 1.03 -14.44 13.60
N PRO A 371 1.88 -15.45 13.96
CA PRO A 371 3.15 -15.72 13.26
C PRO A 371 2.99 -16.02 11.77
N ASN A 372 1.93 -16.73 11.39
CA ASN A 372 1.73 -17.11 9.98
C ASN A 372 1.30 -15.93 9.11
N ARG A 373 0.41 -15.04 9.58
CA ARG A 373 0.04 -13.80 8.88
C ARG A 373 1.27 -12.92 8.71
N THR A 374 2.04 -12.75 9.78
CA THR A 374 3.27 -11.93 9.76
C THR A 374 4.31 -12.50 8.81
N ALA A 375 4.53 -13.82 8.85
CA ALA A 375 5.45 -14.49 7.94
C ALA A 375 5.01 -14.41 6.47
N LEU A 376 3.70 -14.53 6.20
CA LEU A 376 3.15 -14.35 4.85
C LEU A 376 3.38 -12.92 4.33
N GLY A 377 3.16 -11.91 5.17
CA GLY A 377 3.41 -10.51 4.81
C GLY A 377 4.87 -10.26 4.47
N VAL A 378 5.82 -10.76 5.30
CA VAL A 378 7.26 -10.60 5.03
C VAL A 378 7.69 -11.39 3.78
N MET A 379 7.14 -12.58 3.56
CA MET A 379 7.33 -13.35 2.33
C MET A 379 6.91 -12.54 1.09
N SER A 380 5.74 -11.90 1.14
CA SER A 380 5.22 -11.08 0.04
C SER A 380 6.08 -9.83 -0.20
N ILE A 381 6.51 -9.16 0.87
CA ILE A 381 7.45 -8.02 0.78
C ILE A 381 8.76 -8.48 0.13
N THR A 382 9.31 -9.62 0.54
CA THR A 382 10.56 -10.16 -0.02
C THR A 382 10.41 -10.44 -1.52
N PHE A 383 9.28 -11.01 -1.94
CA PHE A 383 8.98 -11.25 -3.36
C PHE A 383 8.97 -9.93 -4.16
N VAL A 384 8.25 -8.92 -3.67
CA VAL A 384 8.16 -7.60 -4.32
C VAL A 384 9.52 -6.91 -4.36
N MET A 385 10.32 -6.99 -3.28
CA MET A 385 11.65 -6.37 -3.22
C MET A 385 12.64 -7.00 -4.21
N ILE A 386 12.65 -8.33 -4.36
CA ILE A 386 13.49 -9.00 -5.37
C ILE A 386 13.08 -8.56 -6.77
N SER A 387 11.78 -8.50 -7.03
CA SER A 387 11.25 -8.02 -8.30
C SER A 387 11.65 -6.58 -8.57
N LEU A 388 11.56 -5.69 -7.57
CA LEU A 388 11.95 -4.29 -7.66
C LEU A 388 13.47 -4.13 -7.93
N ILE A 389 14.32 -4.91 -7.24
CA ILE A 389 15.78 -4.91 -7.48
C ILE A 389 16.07 -5.28 -8.93
N ASN A 390 15.39 -6.29 -9.46
CA ASN A 390 15.56 -6.66 -10.86
C ASN A 390 14.98 -5.62 -11.85
N GLY A 391 13.97 -4.85 -11.43
CA GLY A 391 13.47 -3.70 -12.20
C GLY A 391 14.51 -2.61 -12.41
N GLY A 392 15.45 -2.44 -11.47
CA GLY A 392 16.59 -1.52 -11.57
C GLY A 392 17.91 -2.18 -11.98
N ASN A 393 17.89 -3.37 -12.59
CA ASN A 393 19.07 -4.18 -12.84
C ASN A 393 20.16 -3.49 -13.70
N ASP A 394 19.78 -2.68 -14.68
CA ASP A 394 20.66 -1.91 -15.54
C ASP A 394 21.36 -0.76 -14.78
N ILE A 395 20.63 -0.03 -13.93
CA ILE A 395 21.18 1.01 -13.07
C ILE A 395 22.14 0.40 -12.04
N ILE A 396 21.73 -0.70 -11.39
CA ILE A 396 22.57 -1.42 -10.41
C ILE A 396 23.83 -1.94 -11.10
N ALA A 397 23.69 -2.52 -12.29
CA ALA A 397 24.83 -3.01 -13.07
C ALA A 397 25.86 -1.91 -13.34
N THR A 398 25.39 -0.74 -13.77
CA THR A 398 26.26 0.40 -14.09
C THR A 398 26.93 1.01 -12.86
N HIS A 399 26.22 1.11 -11.72
CA HIS A 399 26.77 1.75 -10.51
C HIS A 399 27.71 0.85 -9.71
N PHE A 400 27.52 -0.47 -9.76
CA PHE A 400 28.29 -1.44 -8.99
C PHE A 400 29.24 -2.30 -9.86
N ASP A 401 29.37 -1.97 -11.15
CA ASP A 401 30.20 -2.71 -12.12
C ASP A 401 29.89 -4.21 -12.15
N LEU A 402 28.58 -4.54 -12.13
CA LEU A 402 28.07 -5.90 -12.19
C LEU A 402 27.51 -6.20 -13.58
N SER A 403 27.54 -7.47 -14.00
CA SER A 403 26.82 -7.83 -15.21
C SER A 403 25.32 -7.91 -14.97
N ILE A 404 24.51 -7.44 -15.94
CA ILE A 404 23.04 -7.56 -15.90
C ILE A 404 22.65 -9.05 -15.72
N ASN A 405 23.38 -9.98 -16.35
CA ASN A 405 23.13 -11.41 -16.21
C ASN A 405 23.31 -11.91 -14.77
N GLN A 406 24.31 -11.43 -14.03
CA GLN A 406 24.49 -11.80 -12.62
C GLN A 406 23.30 -11.38 -11.78
N ILE A 407 22.83 -10.13 -11.93
CA ILE A 407 21.66 -9.60 -11.20
C ILE A 407 20.39 -10.38 -11.59
N MET A 408 20.21 -10.64 -12.88
CA MET A 408 19.07 -11.40 -13.39
C MET A 408 19.02 -12.83 -12.85
N TRP A 409 20.16 -13.56 -12.84
CA TRP A 409 20.21 -14.93 -12.29
C TRP A 409 20.05 -14.94 -10.77
N PHE A 410 20.63 -13.97 -10.06
CA PHE A 410 20.37 -13.78 -8.63
C PHE A 410 18.86 -13.61 -8.37
N SER A 411 18.20 -12.77 -9.15
CA SER A 411 16.77 -12.51 -9.00
C SER A 411 15.91 -13.72 -9.37
N ARG A 412 16.24 -14.42 -10.47
CA ARG A 412 15.55 -15.65 -10.90
C ARG A 412 15.60 -16.77 -9.88
N ILE A 413 16.75 -16.98 -9.25
CA ILE A 413 16.92 -17.98 -8.18
C ILE A 413 16.33 -17.46 -6.88
N GLY A 414 16.63 -16.20 -6.55
CA GLY A 414 16.21 -15.55 -5.32
C GLY A 414 14.70 -15.50 -5.13
N ILE A 415 13.94 -15.27 -6.20
CA ILE A 415 12.48 -15.16 -6.12
C ILE A 415 11.78 -16.46 -5.68
N PHE A 416 12.42 -17.62 -5.90
CA PHE A 416 11.89 -18.91 -5.44
C PHE A 416 12.43 -19.32 -4.06
N ILE A 417 13.63 -18.87 -3.68
CA ILE A 417 14.29 -19.30 -2.44
C ILE A 417 14.06 -18.32 -1.30
N LEU A 418 14.26 -17.00 -1.54
CA LEU A 418 14.27 -16.01 -0.47
C LEU A 418 12.90 -15.75 0.15
N PRO A 419 11.77 -15.69 -0.58
CA PRO A 419 10.47 -15.52 0.05
C PRO A 419 10.07 -16.67 0.99
N PRO A 420 10.18 -17.97 0.62
CA PRO A 420 9.95 -19.07 1.55
C PRO A 420 10.90 -19.06 2.76
N LEU A 421 12.17 -18.71 2.54
CA LEU A 421 13.13 -18.57 3.63
C LEU A 421 12.74 -17.45 4.59
N ALA A 422 12.33 -16.30 4.06
CA ALA A 422 11.82 -15.17 4.85
C ALA A 422 10.58 -15.55 5.67
N PHE A 423 9.67 -16.37 5.10
CA PHE A 423 8.53 -16.91 5.83
C PHE A 423 8.98 -17.75 7.04
N VAL A 424 9.89 -18.69 6.83
CA VAL A 424 10.37 -19.59 7.91
C VAL A 424 11.10 -18.81 9.00
N ILE A 425 12.00 -17.90 8.61
CA ILE A 425 12.75 -17.05 9.56
C ILE A 425 11.78 -16.19 10.37
N THR A 426 10.86 -15.48 9.72
CA THR A 426 9.90 -14.59 10.39
C THR A 426 9.00 -15.36 11.36
N LYS A 427 8.49 -16.52 10.94
CA LYS A 427 7.69 -17.37 11.83
C LYS A 427 8.47 -17.80 13.07
N ARG A 428 9.73 -18.22 12.92
CA ARG A 428 10.60 -18.60 14.05
C ARG A 428 10.87 -17.41 14.96
N LEU A 429 11.13 -16.23 14.41
CA LEU A 429 11.33 -15.00 15.18
C LEU A 429 10.08 -14.65 15.99
N CYS A 430 8.90 -14.70 15.39
CA CYS A 430 7.64 -14.45 16.11
C CYS A 430 7.46 -15.42 17.30
N LEU A 431 7.70 -16.71 17.09
CA LEU A 431 7.59 -17.71 18.16
C LEU A 431 8.66 -17.53 19.25
N SER A 432 9.88 -17.11 18.87
CA SER A 432 10.94 -16.79 19.84
C SER A 432 10.56 -15.58 20.69
N LEU A 433 10.01 -14.53 20.08
CA LEU A 433 9.52 -13.34 20.79
C LEU A 433 8.34 -13.67 21.72
N GLN A 434 7.44 -14.57 21.31
CA GLN A 434 6.36 -15.03 22.20
C GLN A 434 6.90 -15.79 23.42
N ARG A 435 7.95 -16.62 23.24
CA ARG A 435 8.62 -17.30 24.37
C ARG A 435 9.27 -16.28 25.30
N ALA A 436 9.98 -15.29 24.77
CA ALA A 436 10.56 -14.24 25.57
C ALA A 436 9.49 -13.42 26.34
N ASP A 437 8.33 -13.14 25.70
CA ASP A 437 7.20 -12.49 26.38
C ASP A 437 6.66 -13.39 27.53
N ARG A 438 6.61 -14.72 27.34
CA ARG A 438 6.19 -15.68 28.34
C ARG A 438 7.16 -15.76 29.53
N GLU A 439 8.48 -15.85 29.26
CA GLU A 439 9.51 -15.83 30.29
C GLU A 439 9.48 -14.53 31.11
N LEU A 440 9.27 -13.40 30.43
CA LEU A 440 9.14 -12.10 31.07
C LEU A 440 7.93 -12.01 32.01
N LEU A 441 6.82 -12.70 31.66
CA LEU A 441 5.63 -12.79 32.50
C LEU A 441 5.85 -13.67 33.72
N LEU A 442 6.58 -14.79 33.55
CA LEU A 442 6.84 -15.77 34.62
C LEU A 442 7.91 -15.31 35.59
N HIS A 443 9.01 -14.77 35.08
CA HIS A 443 10.20 -14.52 35.88
C HIS A 443 10.53 -13.02 36.10
N GLY A 444 9.81 -12.12 35.41
CA GLY A 444 10.12 -10.68 35.45
C GLY A 444 11.26 -10.29 34.52
N ALA A 445 11.68 -9.03 34.60
CA ALA A 445 12.74 -8.49 33.77
C ALA A 445 14.12 -8.68 34.44
N GLU A 446 15.12 -9.09 33.67
CA GLU A 446 16.51 -9.12 34.11
C GLU A 446 16.93 -7.72 34.59
N SER A 447 17.43 -7.65 35.84
CA SER A 447 17.84 -6.37 36.42
C SER A 447 19.29 -5.99 36.13
N GLY A 448 20.08 -6.92 35.59
CA GLY A 448 21.53 -6.80 35.43
C GLY A 448 22.29 -6.82 36.76
N ARG A 449 21.61 -7.11 37.89
CA ARG A 449 22.24 -7.26 39.20
C ARG A 449 22.51 -8.72 39.47
N LEU A 450 23.73 -9.04 39.84
CA LEU A 450 24.14 -10.37 40.29
C LEU A 450 24.21 -10.38 41.82
N LEU A 451 23.48 -11.27 42.46
CA LEU A 451 23.54 -11.54 43.87
C LEU A 451 24.41 -12.77 44.12
N ARG A 452 25.43 -12.65 44.99
CA ARG A 452 26.24 -13.78 45.39
C ARG A 452 25.52 -14.57 46.49
N LEU A 453 25.30 -15.86 46.26
CA LEU A 453 24.71 -16.78 47.23
C LEU A 453 25.75 -17.20 48.31
N PRO A 454 25.32 -17.73 49.47
CA PRO A 454 26.19 -18.13 50.55
C PRO A 454 27.26 -19.16 50.17
N HIS A 455 27.02 -19.99 49.18
CA HIS A 455 27.96 -21.01 48.68
C HIS A 455 28.92 -20.49 47.59
N GLY A 456 28.86 -19.17 47.25
CA GLY A 456 29.73 -18.54 46.27
C GLY A 456 29.21 -18.45 44.86
N GLU A 457 28.07 -19.06 44.55
CA GLU A 457 27.35 -18.98 43.29
C GLU A 457 26.71 -17.60 43.12
N PHE A 458 26.44 -17.22 41.87
CA PHE A 458 25.75 -15.99 41.55
C PHE A 458 24.39 -16.27 40.93
N VAL A 459 23.38 -15.51 41.34
CA VAL A 459 22.06 -15.51 40.76
C VAL A 459 21.76 -14.13 40.21
N GLU A 460 21.17 -14.05 39.04
CA GLU A 460 20.66 -12.81 38.47
C GLU A 460 19.35 -12.43 39.15
N VAL A 461 19.26 -11.18 39.58
CA VAL A 461 18.04 -10.65 40.24
C VAL A 461 17.08 -10.16 39.16
N HIS A 462 15.89 -10.75 39.11
CA HIS A 462 14.82 -10.28 38.25
C HIS A 462 13.93 -9.27 38.99
N THR A 463 13.42 -8.29 38.24
CA THR A 463 12.46 -7.30 38.76
C THR A 463 11.08 -7.57 38.17
N PRO A 464 10.02 -7.50 38.98
CA PRO A 464 8.65 -7.64 38.50
C PRO A 464 8.35 -6.60 37.40
N ILE A 465 7.62 -7.02 36.35
CA ILE A 465 7.14 -6.09 35.32
C ILE A 465 5.91 -5.32 35.85
N SER A 466 5.69 -4.12 35.29
CA SER A 466 4.51 -3.33 35.66
C SER A 466 3.21 -4.08 35.32
N PRO A 467 2.15 -3.92 36.12
CA PRO A 467 0.84 -4.55 35.85
C PRO A 467 0.29 -4.21 34.47
N GLU A 468 0.54 -2.99 33.99
CA GLU A 468 0.14 -2.57 32.65
C GLU A 468 0.87 -3.37 31.56
N LYS A 469 2.18 -3.58 31.70
CA LYS A 469 2.98 -4.38 30.77
C LYS A 469 2.55 -5.85 30.81
N ALA A 470 2.29 -6.41 31.98
CA ALA A 470 1.77 -7.78 32.14
C ALA A 470 0.41 -7.92 31.42
N PHE A 471 -0.52 -6.98 31.65
CA PHE A 471 -1.79 -6.95 30.95
C PHE A 471 -1.61 -6.92 29.43
N LEU A 472 -0.74 -6.07 28.91
CA LEU A 472 -0.48 -5.97 27.46
C LEU A 472 0.08 -7.26 26.88
N LEU A 473 0.92 -7.99 27.60
CA LEU A 473 1.49 -9.26 27.15
C LEU A 473 0.45 -10.39 27.16
N GLN A 474 -0.52 -10.34 28.06
CA GLN A 474 -1.60 -11.34 28.20
C GLN A 474 -2.85 -11.02 27.35
N SER A 475 -3.04 -9.79 26.87
CA SER A 475 -4.27 -9.32 26.24
C SER A 475 -4.57 -9.91 24.85
N HIS A 476 -3.70 -10.76 24.29
CA HIS A 476 -3.95 -11.43 23.00
C HIS A 476 -4.78 -12.71 23.17
N GLU A 477 -5.49 -13.10 22.14
CA GLU A 477 -6.19 -14.38 22.13
C GLU A 477 -5.24 -15.52 21.74
N GLN A 478 -5.41 -16.68 22.40
CA GLN A 478 -4.70 -17.89 22.00
C GLN A 478 -5.26 -18.41 20.69
N LEU A 479 -4.41 -18.63 19.70
CA LEU A 479 -4.82 -19.28 18.46
C LEU A 479 -5.11 -20.76 18.71
N VAL A 480 -6.32 -21.19 18.38
CA VAL A 480 -6.78 -22.59 18.56
C VAL A 480 -7.10 -23.18 17.18
N PRO A 481 -6.65 -24.41 16.89
CA PRO A 481 -7.03 -25.10 15.66
C PRO A 481 -8.54 -25.35 15.60
N LEU A 482 -9.11 -25.16 14.41
CA LEU A 482 -10.51 -25.43 14.18
C LEU A 482 -10.78 -26.94 14.20
N GLU A 483 -11.68 -27.37 15.07
CA GLU A 483 -12.17 -28.76 15.12
C GLU A 483 -13.31 -28.92 14.11
N ILE A 484 -13.09 -29.75 13.11
CA ILE A 484 -14.08 -30.06 12.07
C ILE A 484 -14.30 -31.56 12.07
N GLU A 485 -15.51 -32.01 12.40
CA GLU A 485 -15.89 -33.40 12.29
C GLU A 485 -16.16 -33.79 10.84
N ASP A 486 -15.55 -34.88 10.37
CA ASP A 486 -15.74 -35.42 9.02
C ASP A 486 -17.03 -36.25 8.88
N VAL A 487 -17.60 -36.65 9.99
CA VAL A 487 -18.82 -37.46 10.05
C VAL A 487 -19.88 -36.76 10.94
N ASP A 488 -21.13 -37.03 10.65
CA ASP A 488 -22.22 -36.60 11.52
C ASP A 488 -22.40 -37.57 12.74
N ALA A 489 -23.33 -37.25 13.61
CA ALA A 489 -23.64 -38.07 14.78
C ALA A 489 -24.09 -39.50 14.43
N ARG A 490 -24.40 -39.78 13.17
CA ARG A 490 -24.80 -41.11 12.65
C ARG A 490 -23.66 -41.83 11.95
N GLY A 491 -22.43 -41.28 11.95
CA GLY A 491 -21.26 -41.83 11.27
C GLY A 491 -21.25 -41.62 9.75
N VAL A 492 -22.17 -40.81 9.21
CA VAL A 492 -22.22 -40.52 7.77
C VAL A 492 -21.26 -39.38 7.45
N ARG A 493 -20.46 -39.54 6.39
CA ARG A 493 -19.53 -38.48 5.92
C ARG A 493 -20.31 -37.24 5.53
N ARG A 494 -19.92 -36.09 6.11
CA ARG A 494 -20.48 -34.79 5.76
C ARG A 494 -20.06 -34.42 4.31
N PRO A 495 -20.93 -33.77 3.51
CA PRO A 495 -20.56 -33.29 2.20
C PRO A 495 -19.40 -32.29 2.31
N GLY A 496 -18.47 -32.31 1.35
CA GLY A 496 -17.30 -31.42 1.35
C GLY A 496 -16.08 -31.94 2.12
N ALA A 497 -15.93 -33.24 2.30
CA ALA A 497 -14.82 -33.86 3.05
C ALA A 497 -13.42 -33.34 2.63
N LEU A 498 -13.19 -33.09 1.33
CA LEU A 498 -11.91 -32.55 0.85
C LEU A 498 -11.68 -31.11 1.34
N LYS A 499 -12.70 -30.26 1.25
CA LYS A 499 -12.68 -28.87 1.76
C LYS A 499 -12.43 -28.86 3.28
N ASN A 500 -13.13 -29.71 4.02
CA ASN A 500 -12.97 -29.81 5.48
C ASN A 500 -11.57 -30.31 5.87
N LYS A 501 -11.01 -31.28 5.14
CA LYS A 501 -9.64 -31.76 5.34
C LYS A 501 -8.62 -30.66 5.09
N LEU A 502 -8.79 -29.89 4.01
CA LEU A 502 -7.91 -28.76 3.69
C LEU A 502 -8.01 -27.66 4.75
N GLN A 503 -9.22 -27.27 5.14
CA GLN A 503 -9.47 -26.24 6.16
C GLN A 503 -8.85 -26.63 7.49
N ARG A 504 -9.04 -27.87 7.95
CA ARG A 504 -8.43 -28.38 9.19
C ARG A 504 -6.90 -28.35 9.14
N ARG A 505 -6.29 -28.76 8.00
CA ARG A 505 -4.83 -28.71 7.82
C ARG A 505 -4.31 -27.27 7.88
N LEU A 506 -4.96 -26.35 7.19
CA LEU A 506 -4.59 -24.93 7.17
C LEU A 506 -4.81 -24.27 8.52
N SER A 507 -5.92 -24.58 9.21
CA SER A 507 -6.20 -24.07 10.55
C SER A 507 -5.15 -24.53 11.57
N ARG A 508 -4.78 -25.83 11.58
CA ARG A 508 -3.69 -26.34 12.43
C ARG A 508 -2.35 -25.64 12.15
N ALA A 509 -2.03 -25.42 10.87
CA ALA A 509 -0.83 -24.70 10.49
C ALA A 509 -0.87 -23.23 10.93
N HIS A 510 -2.05 -22.58 10.87
CA HIS A 510 -2.26 -21.19 11.28
C HIS A 510 -2.22 -21.02 12.80
N ALA A 511 -2.74 -21.96 13.57
CA ALA A 511 -2.86 -21.89 15.02
C ALA A 511 -1.54 -22.14 15.79
N VAL A 512 -0.40 -22.26 15.10
CA VAL A 512 0.90 -22.44 15.75
C VAL A 512 1.29 -21.16 16.51
N SER A 513 1.28 -21.25 17.85
CA SER A 513 1.65 -20.16 18.76
C SER A 513 2.21 -20.76 20.06
N VAL A 514 2.90 -19.94 20.85
CA VAL A 514 3.33 -20.34 22.21
C VAL A 514 2.12 -20.28 23.14
N PRO A 515 1.89 -21.27 24.02
CA PRO A 515 0.81 -21.24 24.99
C PRO A 515 0.91 -20.01 25.90
N LYS A 516 -0.23 -19.42 26.23
CA LYS A 516 -0.32 -18.35 27.22
C LYS A 516 0.07 -18.87 28.61
N VAL A 517 0.54 -17.94 29.45
CA VAL A 517 0.73 -18.22 30.87
C VAL A 517 -0.64 -18.43 31.51
N THR A 518 -0.79 -19.51 32.23
CA THR A 518 -2.02 -19.83 32.97
C THR A 518 -2.03 -19.18 34.35
N GLU A 519 -3.22 -18.99 34.94
CA GLU A 519 -3.33 -18.48 36.30
C GLU A 519 -2.68 -19.41 37.32
N GLN A 520 -2.66 -20.71 37.04
CA GLN A 520 -2.01 -21.70 37.93
C GLN A 520 -0.48 -21.49 37.94
N GLU A 521 0.15 -21.33 36.75
CA GLU A 521 1.57 -21.07 36.65
C GLU A 521 1.97 -19.74 37.34
N LEU A 522 1.13 -18.70 37.27
CA LEU A 522 1.39 -17.45 37.99
C LEU A 522 1.32 -17.62 39.50
N LYS A 523 0.35 -18.36 40.01
CA LYS A 523 0.22 -18.66 41.47
C LYS A 523 1.37 -19.52 41.98
N GLU A 524 1.87 -20.46 41.20
CA GLU A 524 3.01 -21.29 41.56
C GLU A 524 4.29 -20.43 41.75
N ILE A 525 4.48 -19.39 40.96
CA ILE A 525 5.63 -18.48 41.07
C ILE A 525 5.48 -17.51 42.25
N GLU A 526 4.27 -17.01 42.53
CA GLU A 526 4.01 -16.15 43.68
C GLU A 526 4.25 -16.87 45.03
N ASN A 527 4.20 -18.21 45.06
CA ASN A 527 4.42 -19.04 46.26
C ASN A 527 5.89 -19.49 46.42
N HIS A 528 6.75 -19.23 45.47
CA HIS A 528 8.20 -19.47 45.50
C HIS A 528 9.00 -18.16 45.58
#